data_768d75b6da7ae23bc91c5b7d17584a27
#
_entry.id   768d75b6da7ae23bc91c5b7d17584a27
#
_cell.length_a   1.000
_cell.length_b   1.000
_cell.length_c   1.000
_cell.angle_alpha   90.00
_cell.angle_beta   90.00
_cell.angle_gamma   90.00
#
_symmetry.space_group_name_H-M   'P 1'
#
loop_
_entity.id
_entity.type
_entity.pdbx_description
1 polymer ?
#
loop_
_entity_poly.entity_id
_entity_poly.type
_entity_poly.pdbx_seq_one_letter_code
_entity_poly.pdbx_strand_id
1 'polypeptide(L)'
;EICTMLSENEDIIRKFSTFSWQFSVSDNMIKNQINLRYDPNFKEEPQAVWQLKLAGQLVKKPVLVLNHKDLPNREVIVCDNQNNVSLIDKEGLVLWTMTLPGEIVSDVHQIDLYRNNKFQYIFNTKTQLFVVDRMGNKVGKYPVTLKSMASNGVSIAEYGQNKEFRFFVAGEDKQVYAFDRDGRIVPEWNFAGAESMVTKPVRHYEIDGKDYLVFS
;
A
#
# COMPACT_ATOMS: atom_id res chain seq x y z
N GLU A 1 -12.35 -37.18 -5.81
CA GLU A 1 -13.83 -37.39 -5.79
C GLU A 1 -14.49 -36.70 -4.60
N ILE A 2 -14.08 -36.91 -3.32
CA ILE A 2 -14.71 -36.28 -2.16
C ILE A 2 -14.49 -34.74 -2.18
N CYS A 3 -13.31 -34.24 -2.52
CA CYS A 3 -13.05 -32.80 -2.60
C CYS A 3 -13.87 -32.12 -3.71
N THR A 4 -14.07 -32.80 -4.83
CA THR A 4 -14.90 -32.29 -5.93
C THR A 4 -16.38 -32.23 -5.53
N MET A 5 -16.86 -33.27 -4.88
CA MET A 5 -18.24 -33.33 -4.37
C MET A 5 -18.50 -32.25 -3.30
N LEU A 6 -17.52 -31.97 -2.43
CA LEU A 6 -17.62 -30.91 -1.43
C LEU A 6 -17.65 -29.52 -2.08
N SER A 7 -16.81 -29.28 -3.10
CA SER A 7 -16.79 -27.99 -3.79
C SER A 7 -18.06 -27.74 -4.64
N GLU A 8 -18.62 -28.79 -5.23
CA GLU A 8 -19.86 -28.68 -6.03
C GLU A 8 -21.11 -28.43 -5.15
N ASN A 9 -21.04 -28.75 -3.85
CA ASN A 9 -22.14 -28.61 -2.91
C ASN A 9 -21.84 -27.61 -1.78
N GLU A 10 -20.91 -26.72 -1.98
CA GLU A 10 -20.45 -25.76 -0.95
C GLU A 10 -21.61 -24.93 -0.38
N ASP A 11 -22.53 -24.47 -1.22
CA ASP A 11 -23.72 -23.69 -0.81
C ASP A 11 -24.67 -24.45 0.11
N ILE A 12 -24.74 -25.78 -0.03
CA ILE A 12 -25.55 -26.63 0.83
C ILE A 12 -24.82 -26.88 2.14
N ILE A 13 -23.53 -27.15 2.07
CA ILE A 13 -22.68 -27.46 3.24
C ILE A 13 -22.61 -26.25 4.17
N ARG A 14 -22.50 -25.05 3.65
CA ARG A 14 -22.48 -23.79 4.42
C ARG A 14 -23.76 -23.55 5.23
N LYS A 15 -24.90 -24.16 4.86
CA LYS A 15 -26.15 -24.09 5.63
C LYS A 15 -26.16 -24.95 6.89
N PHE A 16 -25.16 -25.80 7.08
CA PHE A 16 -24.99 -26.53 8.33
C PHE A 16 -24.20 -25.65 9.31
N SER A 17 -24.93 -25.00 10.19
CA SER A 17 -24.40 -23.99 11.12
C SER A 17 -23.66 -24.57 12.32
N THR A 18 -23.94 -25.81 12.69
CA THR A 18 -23.33 -26.43 13.87
C THR A 18 -23.19 -27.93 13.66
N PHE A 19 -22.00 -28.43 13.96
CA PHE A 19 -21.72 -29.86 14.10
C PHE A 19 -21.23 -30.10 15.52
N SER A 20 -21.89 -31.02 16.24
CA SER A 20 -21.36 -31.49 17.52
C SER A 20 -21.37 -33.01 17.58
N TRP A 21 -20.29 -33.55 18.09
CA TRP A 21 -20.11 -34.97 18.31
C TRP A 21 -19.81 -35.21 19.78
N GLN A 22 -20.67 -36.00 20.42
CA GLN A 22 -20.56 -36.39 21.82
C GLN A 22 -20.46 -37.90 21.91
N PHE A 23 -19.56 -38.41 22.73
CA PHE A 23 -19.57 -39.81 23.08
C PHE A 23 -19.63 -39.97 24.61
N SER A 24 -20.33 -40.98 25.08
CA SER A 24 -20.37 -41.36 26.47
C SER A 24 -20.27 -42.87 26.63
N VAL A 25 -19.64 -43.30 27.69
CA VAL A 25 -19.49 -44.71 28.03
C VAL A 25 -20.26 -44.97 29.33
N SER A 26 -21.22 -45.89 29.29
CA SER A 26 -21.90 -46.38 30.48
C SER A 26 -22.27 -47.82 30.29
N ASP A 27 -22.12 -48.65 31.37
CA ASP A 27 -22.57 -50.03 31.44
C ASP A 27 -22.11 -50.92 30.25
N ASN A 28 -20.83 -50.86 29.88
CA ASN A 28 -20.26 -51.57 28.75
C ASN A 28 -20.80 -51.12 27.36
N MET A 29 -21.47 -50.01 27.26
CA MET A 29 -21.92 -49.45 26.00
C MET A 29 -21.25 -48.07 25.70
N ILE A 30 -20.90 -47.91 24.44
CA ILE A 30 -20.47 -46.60 23.91
C ILE A 30 -21.64 -45.99 23.17
N LYS A 31 -22.07 -44.81 23.62
CA LYS A 31 -23.11 -44.01 22.94
C LYS A 31 -22.43 -42.90 22.20
N ASN A 32 -22.69 -42.79 20.89
CA ASN A 32 -22.31 -41.69 20.05
C ASN A 32 -23.54 -40.86 19.72
N GLN A 33 -23.47 -39.59 19.93
CA GLN A 33 -24.48 -38.64 19.53
C GLN A 33 -23.88 -37.62 18.59
N ILE A 34 -24.41 -37.53 17.38
CA ILE A 34 -24.03 -36.54 16.38
C ILE A 34 -25.22 -35.62 16.19
N ASN A 35 -25.02 -34.33 16.40
CA ASN A 35 -26.00 -33.31 16.10
C ASN A 35 -25.49 -32.45 14.94
N LEU A 36 -26.33 -32.30 13.94
CA LEU A 36 -26.08 -31.47 12.78
C LEU A 36 -27.27 -30.50 12.64
N ARG A 37 -27.00 -29.22 12.74
CA ARG A 37 -28.05 -28.19 12.61
C ARG A 37 -28.03 -27.61 11.22
N TYR A 38 -29.12 -27.74 10.50
CA TYR A 38 -29.32 -27.15 9.18
C TYR A 38 -30.16 -25.88 9.33
N ASP A 39 -29.69 -24.76 8.77
CA ASP A 39 -30.40 -23.49 8.68
C ASP A 39 -30.54 -23.08 7.22
N PRO A 40 -31.72 -23.25 6.59
CA PRO A 40 -31.91 -22.91 5.19
C PRO A 40 -31.72 -21.40 4.89
N ASN A 41 -31.88 -20.57 5.93
CA ASN A 41 -31.76 -19.12 5.83
C ASN A 41 -30.37 -18.61 6.28
N PHE A 42 -29.44 -19.54 6.58
CA PHE A 42 -28.08 -19.15 6.98
C PHE A 42 -27.47 -18.27 5.90
N LYS A 43 -27.21 -17.05 6.27
CA LYS A 43 -26.39 -16.10 5.49
C LYS A 43 -25.10 -15.95 6.24
N GLU A 44 -24.00 -16.23 5.58
CA GLU A 44 -22.69 -15.91 6.10
C GLU A 44 -22.63 -14.39 6.27
N GLU A 45 -22.63 -13.92 7.51
CA GLU A 45 -22.38 -12.50 7.74
C GLU A 45 -20.96 -12.21 7.27
N PRO A 46 -20.77 -11.24 6.38
CA PRO A 46 -19.44 -10.89 5.95
C PRO A 46 -18.62 -10.52 7.19
N GLN A 47 -17.53 -11.25 7.44
CA GLN A 47 -16.60 -10.96 8.55
C GLN A 47 -15.88 -9.60 8.37
N ALA A 48 -16.19 -8.90 7.30
CA ALA A 48 -15.65 -7.58 7.01
C ALA A 48 -16.32 -6.52 7.88
N VAL A 49 -15.52 -5.73 8.58
CA VAL A 49 -16.01 -4.58 9.37
C VAL A 49 -16.71 -3.57 8.47
N TRP A 50 -16.22 -3.42 7.23
CA TRP A 50 -16.81 -2.59 6.19
C TRP A 50 -16.44 -3.10 4.80
N GLN A 51 -17.21 -2.68 3.81
CA GLN A 51 -16.95 -2.92 2.39
C GLN A 51 -17.12 -1.61 1.63
N LEU A 52 -16.22 -1.35 0.69
CA LEU A 52 -16.26 -0.17 -0.15
C LEU A 52 -16.12 -0.58 -1.62
N LYS A 53 -17.06 -0.10 -2.45
CA LYS A 53 -16.96 -0.22 -3.91
C LYS A 53 -16.25 1.00 -4.47
N LEU A 54 -15.08 0.80 -5.07
CA LEU A 54 -14.33 1.83 -5.77
C LEU A 54 -14.84 2.02 -7.21
N ALA A 55 -14.52 3.16 -7.81
CA ALA A 55 -14.86 3.47 -9.20
C ALA A 55 -14.11 2.58 -10.20
N GLY A 56 -12.85 2.26 -9.90
CA GLY A 56 -11.97 1.44 -10.72
C GLY A 56 -11.44 0.22 -9.98
N GLN A 57 -10.75 -0.65 -10.73
CA GLN A 57 -10.05 -1.81 -10.16
C GLN A 57 -8.72 -1.36 -9.54
N LEU A 58 -8.33 -1.98 -8.43
CA LEU A 58 -7.05 -1.70 -7.79
C LEU A 58 -5.90 -2.12 -8.72
N VAL A 59 -4.95 -1.22 -8.91
CA VAL A 59 -3.71 -1.48 -9.69
C VAL A 59 -2.51 -1.79 -8.81
N LYS A 60 -2.61 -1.48 -7.51
CA LYS A 60 -1.58 -1.74 -6.52
C LYS A 60 -2.19 -2.29 -5.23
N LYS A 61 -1.36 -2.97 -4.45
CA LYS A 61 -1.74 -3.42 -3.11
C LYS A 61 -2.09 -2.21 -2.25
N PRO A 62 -3.22 -2.24 -1.51
CA PRO A 62 -3.56 -1.20 -0.54
C PRO A 62 -2.45 -0.98 0.49
N VAL A 63 -2.19 0.26 0.84
CA VAL A 63 -1.16 0.66 1.79
C VAL A 63 -1.79 1.13 3.08
N LEU A 64 -1.43 0.48 4.20
CA LEU A 64 -1.82 0.93 5.53
C LEU A 64 -0.92 2.07 5.98
N VAL A 65 -1.54 3.19 6.36
CA VAL A 65 -0.86 4.40 6.84
C VAL A 65 -1.35 4.77 8.23
N LEU A 66 -0.49 5.42 9.00
CA LEU A 66 -0.84 5.91 10.34
C LEU A 66 -1.67 7.19 10.23
N ASN A 67 -2.73 7.27 11.02
CA ASN A 67 -3.46 8.51 11.23
C ASN A 67 -2.80 9.32 12.36
N HIS A 68 -2.00 10.33 12.02
CA HIS A 68 -1.29 11.13 13.03
C HIS A 68 -2.22 12.00 13.91
N LYS A 69 -3.49 12.16 13.55
CA LYS A 69 -4.49 12.85 14.39
C LYS A 69 -5.17 11.93 15.40
N ASP A 70 -5.11 10.62 15.18
CA ASP A 70 -5.83 9.62 15.99
C ASP A 70 -5.00 8.34 16.12
N LEU A 71 -3.79 8.48 16.70
CA LEU A 71 -2.89 7.33 16.94
C LEU A 71 -3.48 6.38 18.00
N PRO A 72 -3.33 5.07 17.88
CA PRO A 72 -2.58 4.35 16.84
C PRO A 72 -3.39 3.95 15.59
N ASN A 73 -4.55 4.55 15.37
CA ASN A 73 -5.43 4.18 14.27
C ASN A 73 -4.77 4.34 12.91
N ARG A 74 -5.21 3.49 11.98
CA ARG A 74 -4.67 3.42 10.62
C ARG A 74 -5.75 3.74 9.62
N GLU A 75 -5.30 4.19 8.46
CA GLU A 75 -6.08 4.48 7.27
C GLU A 75 -5.53 3.66 6.11
N VAL A 76 -6.25 3.59 5.02
CA VAL A 76 -5.86 2.81 3.85
C VAL A 76 -5.75 3.73 2.65
N ILE A 77 -4.61 3.70 1.96
CA ILE A 77 -4.47 4.32 0.64
C ILE A 77 -4.64 3.26 -0.43
N VAL A 78 -5.48 3.57 -1.41
CA VAL A 78 -5.74 2.72 -2.57
C VAL A 78 -5.49 3.49 -3.86
N CYS A 79 -5.04 2.76 -4.90
CA CYS A 79 -4.83 3.29 -6.23
C CYS A 79 -5.60 2.44 -7.24
N ASP A 80 -6.38 3.07 -8.12
CA ASP A 80 -7.19 2.38 -9.11
C ASP A 80 -6.69 2.61 -10.56
N ASN A 81 -7.26 1.85 -11.49
CA ASN A 81 -6.93 1.90 -12.92
C ASN A 81 -7.52 3.12 -13.66
N GLN A 82 -8.22 4.00 -12.94
CA GLN A 82 -8.65 5.30 -13.44
C GLN A 82 -7.70 6.42 -13.00
N ASN A 83 -6.52 6.05 -12.50
CA ASN A 83 -5.49 6.94 -11.97
C ASN A 83 -5.92 7.70 -10.70
N ASN A 84 -6.87 7.18 -9.94
CA ASN A 84 -7.26 7.77 -8.67
C ASN A 84 -6.42 7.20 -7.53
N VAL A 85 -6.04 8.09 -6.62
CA VAL A 85 -5.49 7.76 -5.31
C VAL A 85 -6.49 8.23 -4.27
N SER A 86 -6.94 7.31 -3.40
CA SER A 86 -7.93 7.62 -2.37
C SER A 86 -7.41 7.24 -0.99
N LEU A 87 -7.71 8.07 0.00
CA LEU A 87 -7.50 7.76 1.43
C LEU A 87 -8.84 7.36 2.05
N ILE A 88 -8.86 6.23 2.73
CA ILE A 88 -10.03 5.63 3.36
C ILE A 88 -9.74 5.49 4.85
N ASP A 89 -10.67 5.90 5.70
CA ASP A 89 -10.53 5.78 7.15
C ASP A 89 -10.85 4.36 7.66
N LYS A 90 -10.74 4.18 8.98
CA LYS A 90 -10.98 2.90 9.66
C LYS A 90 -12.45 2.45 9.61
N GLU A 91 -13.38 3.35 9.36
CA GLU A 91 -14.80 3.08 9.18
C GLU A 91 -15.18 2.76 7.72
N GLY A 92 -14.24 2.86 6.78
CA GLY A 92 -14.46 2.64 5.36
C GLY A 92 -14.97 3.88 4.60
N LEU A 93 -14.90 5.06 5.21
CA LEU A 93 -15.26 6.31 4.56
C LEU A 93 -14.10 6.84 3.72
N VAL A 94 -14.37 7.21 2.47
CA VAL A 94 -13.39 7.89 1.61
C VAL A 94 -13.23 9.32 2.09
N LEU A 95 -12.04 9.65 2.62
CA LEU A 95 -11.72 10.99 3.10
C LEU A 95 -11.45 11.95 1.97
N TRP A 96 -10.75 11.50 0.94
CA TRP A 96 -10.51 12.22 -0.29
C TRP A 96 -10.12 11.27 -1.43
N THR A 97 -10.29 11.76 -2.65
CA THR A 97 -9.80 11.13 -3.88
C THR A 97 -9.11 12.18 -4.73
N MET A 98 -7.94 11.83 -5.25
CA MET A 98 -7.16 12.65 -6.17
C MET A 98 -6.98 11.89 -7.49
N THR A 99 -7.34 12.51 -8.61
CA THR A 99 -7.04 11.96 -9.93
C THR A 99 -5.69 12.45 -10.41
N LEU A 100 -4.79 11.51 -10.75
CA LEU A 100 -3.45 11.77 -11.24
C LEU A 100 -3.46 11.98 -12.76
N PRO A 101 -2.44 12.68 -13.32
CA PRO A 101 -2.32 12.87 -14.77
C PRO A 101 -1.88 11.60 -15.54
N GLY A 102 -1.67 10.51 -14.84
CA GLY A 102 -1.27 9.21 -15.39
C GLY A 102 -1.13 8.16 -14.31
N GLU A 103 -0.80 6.94 -14.72
CA GLU A 103 -0.66 5.80 -13.83
C GLU A 103 0.42 6.02 -12.76
N ILE A 104 0.13 5.59 -11.53
CA ILE A 104 1.08 5.59 -10.44
C ILE A 104 2.13 4.49 -10.64
N VAL A 105 3.40 4.89 -10.64
CA VAL A 105 4.54 3.98 -10.84
C VAL A 105 5.07 3.43 -9.52
N SER A 106 5.22 4.30 -8.51
CA SER A 106 5.73 3.90 -7.19
C SER A 106 4.66 3.28 -6.30
N ASP A 107 5.10 2.65 -5.22
CA ASP A 107 4.27 2.52 -4.02
C ASP A 107 4.02 3.91 -3.41
N VAL A 108 3.02 3.99 -2.52
CA VAL A 108 2.80 5.19 -1.72
C VAL A 108 3.56 5.04 -0.41
N HIS A 109 4.44 5.98 -0.14
CA HIS A 109 5.23 5.98 1.09
C HIS A 109 4.72 7.06 2.05
N GLN A 110 4.58 6.72 3.32
CA GLN A 110 4.28 7.67 4.38
C GLN A 110 5.57 8.15 5.03
N ILE A 111 5.74 9.46 5.16
CA ILE A 111 6.92 10.10 5.74
C ILE A 111 6.52 11.25 6.67
N ASP A 112 7.37 11.56 7.65
CA ASP A 112 7.32 12.79 8.44
C ASP A 112 8.32 13.80 7.86
N LEU A 113 7.95 14.41 6.72
CA LEU A 113 8.84 15.27 5.94
C LEU A 113 9.42 16.45 6.75
N TYR A 114 8.63 16.97 7.68
CA TYR A 114 9.00 18.13 8.49
C TYR A 114 9.41 17.79 9.92
N ARG A 115 9.45 16.48 10.28
CA ARG A 115 9.79 15.97 11.63
C ARG A 115 8.95 16.62 12.74
N ASN A 116 7.66 16.76 12.47
CA ASN A 116 6.70 17.40 13.37
C ASN A 116 5.51 16.48 13.71
N ASN A 117 5.66 15.17 13.46
CA ASN A 117 4.65 14.13 13.65
C ASN A 117 3.37 14.35 12.80
N LYS A 118 3.46 15.13 11.73
CA LYS A 118 2.41 15.25 10.72
C LYS A 118 2.89 14.58 9.44
N PHE A 119 2.26 13.46 9.11
CA PHE A 119 2.70 12.63 8.00
C PHE A 119 2.21 13.14 6.65
N GLN A 120 3.03 12.92 5.64
CA GLN A 120 2.77 13.17 4.24
C GLN A 120 2.89 11.87 3.46
N TYR A 121 2.31 11.84 2.26
CA TYR A 121 2.38 10.72 1.34
C TYR A 121 3.17 11.13 0.11
N ILE A 122 4.19 10.35 -0.23
CA ILE A 122 5.02 10.56 -1.42
C ILE A 122 4.86 9.40 -2.39
N PHE A 123 4.72 9.73 -3.66
CA PHE A 123 4.58 8.78 -4.77
C PHE A 123 4.85 9.49 -6.10
N ASN A 124 5.04 8.74 -7.17
CA ASN A 124 5.20 9.32 -8.51
C ASN A 124 4.38 8.61 -9.58
N THR A 125 4.05 9.36 -10.60
CA THR A 125 3.68 8.88 -11.94
C THR A 125 4.92 8.83 -12.83
N LYS A 126 4.79 8.47 -14.09
CA LYS A 126 5.89 8.57 -15.06
C LYS A 126 6.42 9.99 -15.25
N THR A 127 5.59 10.99 -15.03
CA THR A 127 5.91 12.38 -15.39
C THR A 127 6.03 13.33 -14.21
N GLN A 128 5.52 12.96 -13.05
CA GLN A 128 5.46 13.84 -11.88
C GLN A 128 5.74 13.10 -10.58
N LEU A 129 6.41 13.81 -9.65
CA LEU A 129 6.63 13.39 -8.26
C LEU A 129 5.68 14.17 -7.36
N PHE A 130 4.91 13.49 -6.53
CA PHE A 130 3.89 14.04 -5.64
C PHE A 130 4.31 13.93 -4.18
N VAL A 131 4.02 14.97 -3.43
CA VAL A 131 3.92 14.93 -1.97
C VAL A 131 2.61 15.59 -1.57
N VAL A 132 1.78 14.88 -0.82
CA VAL A 132 0.49 15.37 -0.33
C VAL A 132 0.37 15.16 1.17
N ASP A 133 -0.38 16.04 1.83
CA ASP A 133 -0.68 15.89 3.25
C ASP A 133 -1.82 14.87 3.48
N ARG A 134 -2.16 14.60 4.75
CA ARG A 134 -3.26 13.70 5.09
C ARG A 134 -4.63 14.16 4.57
N MET A 135 -4.78 15.43 4.27
CA MET A 135 -6.04 15.98 3.71
C MET A 135 -6.07 15.94 2.18
N GLY A 136 -5.02 15.38 1.54
CA GLY A 136 -4.90 15.37 0.09
C GLY A 136 -4.40 16.67 -0.52
N ASN A 137 -3.99 17.65 0.29
CA ASN A 137 -3.47 18.91 -0.22
C ASN A 137 -2.01 18.76 -0.65
N LYS A 138 -1.63 19.48 -1.69
CA LYS A 138 -0.24 19.54 -2.16
C LYS A 138 0.66 20.17 -1.11
N VAL A 139 1.86 19.61 -0.96
CA VAL A 139 2.86 20.07 0.02
C VAL A 139 3.97 20.82 -0.72
N GLY A 140 4.28 22.02 -0.26
CA GLY A 140 5.35 22.85 -0.84
C GLY A 140 5.18 23.10 -2.33
N LYS A 141 6.19 22.77 -3.12
CA LYS A 141 6.18 22.92 -4.58
C LYS A 141 5.71 21.69 -5.35
N TYR A 142 5.30 20.64 -4.63
CA TYR A 142 4.80 19.43 -5.28
C TYR A 142 3.39 19.61 -5.87
N PRO A 143 3.06 18.91 -6.99
CA PRO A 143 3.90 17.97 -7.71
C PRO A 143 5.00 18.65 -8.51
N VAL A 144 6.17 17.99 -8.58
CA VAL A 144 7.28 18.39 -9.43
C VAL A 144 7.23 17.62 -10.74
N THR A 145 7.34 18.33 -11.87
CA THR A 145 7.49 17.70 -13.18
C THR A 145 8.89 17.12 -13.34
N LEU A 146 8.99 15.86 -13.71
CA LEU A 146 10.25 15.17 -13.94
C LEU A 146 10.87 15.61 -15.28
N LYS A 147 12.19 15.69 -15.35
CA LYS A 147 12.91 16.05 -16.59
C LYS A 147 12.85 14.95 -17.66
N SER A 148 12.78 13.71 -17.22
CA SER A 148 12.61 12.53 -18.06
C SER A 148 11.51 11.67 -17.47
N MET A 149 10.85 10.84 -18.28
CA MET A 149 9.87 9.88 -17.75
C MET A 149 10.55 8.95 -16.75
N ALA A 150 9.91 8.75 -15.60
CA ALA A 150 10.39 7.83 -14.58
C ALA A 150 10.38 6.39 -15.11
N SER A 151 11.52 5.72 -15.00
CA SER A 151 11.63 4.29 -15.35
C SER A 151 11.08 3.37 -14.25
N ASN A 152 11.00 3.88 -13.00
CA ASN A 152 10.49 3.14 -11.86
C ASN A 152 9.97 4.07 -10.74
N GLY A 153 9.62 3.49 -9.59
CA GLY A 153 9.10 4.23 -8.44
C GLY A 153 10.15 5.06 -7.71
N VAL A 154 9.70 6.15 -7.08
CA VAL A 154 10.52 6.99 -6.21
C VAL A 154 11.09 6.19 -5.05
N SER A 155 12.35 6.46 -4.72
CA SER A 155 13.03 5.93 -3.54
C SER A 155 13.29 7.06 -2.55
N ILE A 156 13.18 6.75 -1.27
CA ILE A 156 13.33 7.70 -0.17
C ILE A 156 14.56 7.31 0.63
N ALA A 157 15.41 8.27 0.92
CA ALA A 157 16.53 8.11 1.83
C ALA A 157 16.62 9.27 2.80
N GLU A 158 17.07 8.99 4.01
CA GLU A 158 17.62 9.99 4.91
C GLU A 158 19.13 10.06 4.66
N TYR A 159 19.59 11.17 4.11
CA TYR A 159 20.91 11.30 3.52
C TYR A 159 21.78 12.31 4.28
N GLY A 160 23.06 11.98 4.43
CA GLY A 160 24.03 12.81 5.09
C GLY A 160 23.92 12.86 6.62
N GLN A 161 24.81 13.60 7.27
CA GLN A 161 24.89 13.69 8.74
C GLN A 161 23.62 14.27 9.38
N ASN A 162 22.94 15.18 8.69
CA ASN A 162 21.72 15.80 9.14
C ASN A 162 20.46 14.94 8.90
N LYS A 163 20.63 13.76 8.30
CA LYS A 163 19.54 12.84 7.95
C LYS A 163 18.40 13.53 7.20
N GLU A 164 18.74 14.38 6.23
CA GLU A 164 17.76 15.06 5.39
C GLU A 164 17.13 14.11 4.40
N PHE A 165 15.82 14.27 4.18
CA PHE A 165 15.14 13.50 3.16
C PHE A 165 15.68 13.83 1.77
N ARG A 166 15.98 12.78 1.00
CA ARG A 166 16.29 12.82 -0.42
C ARG A 166 15.38 11.84 -1.16
N PHE A 167 14.84 12.29 -2.27
CA PHE A 167 13.97 11.51 -3.11
C PHE A 167 14.67 11.24 -4.42
N PHE A 168 14.88 9.96 -4.71
CA PHE A 168 15.58 9.54 -5.93
C PHE A 168 14.58 8.99 -6.92
N VAL A 169 14.61 9.51 -8.15
CA VAL A 169 13.79 9.04 -9.26
C VAL A 169 14.71 8.74 -10.43
N ALA A 170 14.70 7.50 -10.90
CA ALA A 170 15.41 7.12 -12.10
C ALA A 170 14.56 7.43 -13.35
N GLY A 171 15.21 8.00 -14.36
CA GLY A 171 14.58 8.34 -15.63
C GLY A 171 14.89 7.33 -16.73
N GLU A 172 14.05 7.33 -17.79
CA GLU A 172 14.27 6.53 -18.99
C GLU A 172 15.52 7.01 -19.78
N ASP A 173 16.03 8.21 -19.49
CA ASP A 173 17.28 8.78 -19.98
C ASP A 173 18.54 8.25 -19.30
N LYS A 174 18.43 7.20 -18.49
CA LYS A 174 19.51 6.58 -17.71
C LYS A 174 20.08 7.47 -16.61
N GLN A 175 19.42 8.58 -16.27
CA GLN A 175 19.79 9.43 -15.16
C GLN A 175 19.04 9.02 -13.89
N VAL A 176 19.64 9.32 -12.74
CA VAL A 176 18.97 9.29 -11.45
C VAL A 176 18.92 10.72 -10.93
N TYR A 177 17.74 11.23 -10.69
CA TYR A 177 17.50 12.58 -10.18
C TYR A 177 17.31 12.52 -8.68
N ALA A 178 17.98 13.42 -7.95
CA ALA A 178 17.80 13.59 -6.52
C ALA A 178 17.03 14.89 -6.25
N PHE A 179 15.96 14.78 -5.48
CA PHE A 179 15.15 15.92 -5.06
C PHE A 179 15.25 16.10 -3.53
N ASP A 180 15.25 17.34 -3.09
CA ASP A 180 15.15 17.71 -1.70
C ASP A 180 13.69 17.71 -1.22
N ARG A 181 13.47 17.97 0.09
CA ARG A 181 12.14 18.05 0.69
C ARG A 181 11.25 19.15 0.10
N ASP A 182 11.84 20.16 -0.55
CA ASP A 182 11.12 21.27 -1.17
C ASP A 182 10.82 21.03 -2.65
N GLY A 183 11.24 19.88 -3.19
CA GLY A 183 11.05 19.52 -4.61
C GLY A 183 12.06 20.14 -5.55
N ARG A 184 13.20 20.61 -5.05
CA ARG A 184 14.31 21.11 -5.87
C ARG A 184 15.26 19.97 -6.18
N ILE A 185 15.86 19.99 -7.35
CA ILE A 185 16.98 19.11 -7.66
C ILE A 185 18.15 19.50 -6.75
N VAL A 186 18.75 18.49 -6.13
CA VAL A 186 19.93 18.67 -5.25
C VAL A 186 21.11 19.12 -6.10
N PRO A 187 21.68 20.34 -5.87
CA PRO A 187 22.73 20.88 -6.73
C PRO A 187 24.03 20.06 -6.71
N GLU A 188 24.36 19.47 -5.56
CA GLU A 188 25.58 18.67 -5.37
C GLU A 188 25.42 17.23 -5.89
N TRP A 189 24.24 16.85 -6.35
CA TRP A 189 24.01 15.55 -6.96
C TRP A 189 24.59 15.51 -8.36
N ASN A 190 25.80 14.98 -8.47
CA ASN A 190 26.51 14.85 -9.74
C ASN A 190 26.65 13.37 -10.11
N PHE A 191 25.62 12.83 -10.77
CA PHE A 191 25.61 11.48 -11.27
C PHE A 191 25.82 11.49 -12.80
N ALA A 192 26.86 10.80 -13.27
CA ALA A 192 27.23 10.80 -14.68
C ALA A 192 26.28 10.02 -15.61
N GLY A 193 25.36 9.27 -15.01
CA GLY A 193 24.42 8.39 -15.72
C GLY A 193 24.78 6.92 -15.60
N ALA A 194 23.78 6.05 -15.73
CA ALA A 194 23.97 4.61 -15.76
C ALA A 194 24.30 4.12 -17.19
N GLU A 195 24.98 2.99 -17.31
CA GLU A 195 25.27 2.37 -18.61
C GLU A 195 23.98 1.89 -19.29
N SER A 196 23.00 1.46 -18.50
CA SER A 196 21.68 1.02 -18.96
C SER A 196 20.56 1.71 -18.18
N MET A 197 19.33 1.57 -18.64
CA MET A 197 18.16 2.09 -17.94
C MET A 197 18.03 1.42 -16.56
N VAL A 198 17.88 2.22 -15.52
CA VAL A 198 17.66 1.74 -14.15
C VAL A 198 16.23 1.21 -14.02
N THR A 199 16.08 -0.09 -13.79
CA THR A 199 14.76 -0.77 -13.81
C THR A 199 14.18 -1.03 -12.44
N LYS A 200 14.98 -0.86 -11.38
CA LYS A 200 14.52 -1.04 -9.98
C LYS A 200 14.69 0.24 -9.19
N PRO A 201 13.86 0.46 -8.17
CA PRO A 201 14.02 1.60 -7.27
C PRO A 201 15.41 1.64 -6.66
N VAL A 202 15.98 2.84 -6.56
CA VAL A 202 17.26 3.08 -5.92
C VAL A 202 17.21 2.67 -4.46
N ARG A 203 18.22 1.95 -3.99
CA ARG A 203 18.34 1.58 -2.57
C ARG A 203 19.44 2.38 -1.92
N HIS A 204 19.18 2.91 -0.75
CA HIS A 204 20.12 3.63 0.08
C HIS A 204 20.61 2.72 1.22
N TYR A 205 21.91 2.75 1.45
CA TYR A 205 22.57 2.09 2.57
C TYR A 205 23.54 3.06 3.21
N GLU A 206 23.59 3.06 4.53
CA GLU A 206 24.63 3.74 5.29
C GLU A 206 25.58 2.68 5.87
N ILE A 207 26.86 2.78 5.53
CA ILE A 207 27.91 1.86 6.01
C ILE A 207 29.08 2.71 6.49
N ASP A 208 29.46 2.55 7.76
CA ASP A 208 30.56 3.31 8.40
C ASP A 208 30.44 4.82 8.21
N GLY A 209 29.20 5.35 8.35
CA GLY A 209 28.90 6.78 8.23
C GLY A 209 29.00 7.34 6.79
N LYS A 210 29.05 6.47 5.79
CA LYS A 210 29.00 6.84 4.38
C LYS A 210 27.72 6.34 3.73
N ASP A 211 27.14 7.19 2.90
CA ASP A 211 25.92 6.89 2.15
C ASP A 211 26.26 6.20 0.82
N TYR A 212 25.62 5.07 0.56
CA TYR A 212 25.73 4.30 -0.67
C TYR A 212 24.38 4.20 -1.35
N LEU A 213 24.33 4.47 -2.64
CA LEU A 213 23.16 4.30 -3.47
C LEU A 213 23.39 3.15 -4.44
N VAL A 214 22.50 2.16 -4.40
CA VAL A 214 22.59 0.97 -5.25
C VAL A 214 21.37 0.92 -6.16
N PHE A 215 21.59 0.68 -7.44
CA PHE A 215 20.55 0.56 -8.46
C PHE A 215 20.97 -0.42 -9.56
N SER A 216 20.01 -0.97 -10.29
CA SER A 216 20.21 -1.94 -11.38
C SER A 216 19.16 -1.79 -12.49
#